data_87c6426b14a14fb052557c6e15820480
#
_entry.id   87c6426b14a14fb052557c6e15820480
#
_cell.length_a   1.000
_cell.length_b   1.000
_cell.length_c   1.000
_cell.angle_alpha   90.00
_cell.angle_beta   90.00
_cell.angle_gamma   90.00
#
_symmetry.space_group_name_H-M   'P 1'
#
loop_
_entity.id
_entity.type
_entity.pdbx_description
1 polymer ?
#
loop_
_entity_poly.entity_id
_entity_poly.type
_entity_poly.pdbx_seq_one_letter_code
_entity_poly.pdbx_strand_id
1 'polypeptide(L)'
;MYKRQLIVRKGETEHVKAVIEQLKSRDETVATEHSFEYRPWGMFENLLDSAACKVKRLTVDPGHHLSLQYHHKRSEHWVVVAGTATVQLGDDRHTLGAGHSIDIPLGAHHALGNDTDDPVVVIEVQMGSYFGEDDIVRVSDPYER
;
A
#
# COMPACT_ATOMS: atom_id res chain seq x y z
N MET A 1 19.00 1.53 3.48
CA MET A 1 18.12 1.83 2.34
C MET A 1 18.81 2.86 1.46
N TYR A 2 19.25 2.51 0.26
CA TYR A 2 19.87 3.47 -0.66
C TYR A 2 18.76 4.31 -1.30
N LYS A 3 18.69 5.59 -0.91
CA LYS A 3 17.82 6.54 -1.61
C LYS A 3 18.46 6.87 -2.95
N ARG A 4 17.77 6.62 -4.05
CA ARG A 4 18.17 7.07 -5.37
C ARG A 4 17.90 8.57 -5.44
N GLN A 5 18.89 9.35 -5.86
CA GLN A 5 18.82 10.80 -5.96
C GLN A 5 19.23 11.24 -7.35
N LEU A 6 18.50 12.19 -7.91
CA LEU A 6 18.89 12.92 -9.11
C LEU A 6 19.42 14.29 -8.67
N ILE A 7 20.67 14.57 -9.00
CA ILE A 7 21.31 15.87 -8.77
C ILE A 7 21.45 16.56 -10.12
N VAL A 8 20.84 17.72 -10.27
CA VAL A 8 20.93 18.55 -11.46
C VAL A 8 21.46 19.93 -11.11
N ARG A 9 22.15 20.59 -12.07
CA ARG A 9 22.57 21.98 -11.90
C ARG A 9 21.35 22.89 -11.80
N LYS A 10 21.44 23.93 -10.96
CA LYS A 10 20.36 24.93 -10.84
C LYS A 10 20.08 25.57 -12.20
N GLY A 11 18.83 25.51 -12.65
CA GLY A 11 18.38 26.03 -13.95
C GLY A 11 18.31 24.98 -15.08
N GLU A 12 18.75 23.73 -14.85
CA GLU A 12 18.70 22.65 -15.86
C GLU A 12 17.60 21.59 -15.55
N THR A 13 16.56 21.97 -14.86
CA THR A 13 15.46 21.07 -14.47
C THR A 13 14.62 20.57 -15.66
N GLU A 14 14.72 21.22 -16.81
CA GLU A 14 14.08 20.80 -18.06
C GLU A 14 14.56 19.43 -18.54
N HIS A 15 15.79 19.03 -18.20
CA HIS A 15 16.35 17.73 -18.56
C HIS A 15 15.81 16.57 -17.72
N VAL A 16 15.14 16.86 -16.59
CA VAL A 16 14.55 15.82 -15.70
C VAL A 16 13.56 14.94 -16.45
N LYS A 17 12.73 15.54 -17.34
CA LYS A 17 11.77 14.79 -18.16
C LYS A 17 12.47 13.75 -19.06
N ALA A 18 13.56 14.12 -19.70
CA ALA A 18 14.31 13.21 -20.57
C ALA A 18 14.92 12.04 -19.77
N VAL A 19 15.42 12.31 -18.55
CA VAL A 19 15.93 11.27 -17.65
C VAL A 19 14.81 10.30 -17.23
N ILE A 20 13.63 10.81 -16.89
CA ILE A 20 12.47 9.97 -16.54
C ILE A 20 12.09 9.08 -17.72
N GLU A 21 12.02 9.59 -18.93
CA GLU A 21 11.71 8.79 -20.12
C GLU A 21 12.76 7.70 -20.40
N GLN A 22 14.05 8.00 -20.17
CA GLN A 22 15.10 6.99 -20.25
C GLN A 22 14.99 5.90 -19.18
N LEU A 23 14.62 6.26 -17.94
CA LEU A 23 14.41 5.30 -16.87
C LEU A 23 13.19 4.41 -17.16
N LYS A 24 12.09 4.99 -17.64
CA LYS A 24 10.91 4.22 -18.08
C LYS A 24 11.24 3.25 -19.21
N SER A 25 12.06 3.64 -20.19
CA SER A 25 12.45 2.76 -21.29
C SER A 25 13.33 1.58 -20.86
N ARG A 26 13.85 1.61 -19.62
CA ARG A 26 14.66 0.55 -19.01
C ARG A 26 13.87 -0.26 -17.98
N ASP A 27 12.55 -0.08 -17.92
CA ASP A 27 11.66 -0.68 -16.90
C ASP A 27 12.11 -0.42 -15.44
N GLU A 28 12.76 0.74 -15.22
CA GLU A 28 13.16 1.16 -13.87
C GLU A 28 11.94 1.69 -13.10
N THR A 29 11.41 0.90 -12.18
CA THR A 29 10.21 1.22 -11.37
C THR A 29 10.33 2.53 -10.60
N VAL A 30 11.55 2.94 -10.27
CA VAL A 30 11.85 4.23 -9.60
C VAL A 30 11.35 5.45 -10.38
N ALA A 31 11.11 5.32 -11.68
CA ALA A 31 10.62 6.41 -12.53
C ALA A 31 9.08 6.51 -12.55
N THR A 32 8.39 5.48 -12.09
CA THR A 32 6.94 5.35 -12.20
C THR A 32 6.24 5.15 -10.86
N GLU A 33 6.94 4.62 -9.86
CA GLU A 33 6.38 4.36 -8.54
C GLU A 33 6.83 5.41 -7.53
N HIS A 34 5.85 6.05 -6.90
CA HIS A 34 6.12 6.91 -5.75
C HIS A 34 6.37 6.07 -4.49
N SER A 35 7.29 6.54 -3.63
CA SER A 35 7.53 5.89 -2.34
C SER A 35 6.33 5.99 -1.40
N PHE A 36 5.44 6.95 -1.61
CA PHE A 36 4.18 7.13 -0.86
C PHE A 36 3.09 7.66 -1.79
N GLU A 37 1.84 7.43 -1.44
CA GLU A 37 0.68 7.92 -2.18
C GLU A 37 -0.48 8.24 -1.22
N TYR A 38 -1.13 9.37 -1.46
CA TYR A 38 -2.36 9.74 -0.78
C TYR A 38 -3.56 9.07 -1.44
N ARG A 39 -4.47 8.58 -0.61
CA ARG A 39 -5.71 7.93 -0.98
C ARG A 39 -6.89 8.58 -0.25
N PRO A 40 -8.13 8.43 -0.69
CA PRO A 40 -9.28 8.98 0.02
C PRO A 40 -9.43 8.49 1.47
N TRP A 41 -8.84 7.35 1.81
CA TRP A 41 -8.87 6.75 3.15
C TRP A 41 -7.63 7.09 4.00
N GLY A 42 -6.67 7.87 3.49
CA GLY A 42 -5.43 8.18 4.17
C GLY A 42 -4.22 8.12 3.24
N MET A 43 -3.21 7.32 3.56
CA MET A 43 -2.01 7.19 2.73
C MET A 43 -1.34 5.82 2.88
N PHE A 44 -0.52 5.47 1.90
CA PHE A 44 0.45 4.39 2.07
C PHE A 44 1.86 4.83 1.66
N GLU A 45 2.85 4.14 2.22
CA GLU A 45 4.27 4.30 1.89
C GLU A 45 4.88 2.92 1.60
N ASN A 46 5.58 2.79 0.48
CA ASN A 46 6.35 1.60 0.14
C ASN A 46 7.66 1.62 0.94
N LEU A 47 7.82 0.69 1.87
CA LEU A 47 9.00 0.54 2.72
C LEU A 47 10.04 -0.38 2.08
N LEU A 48 9.58 -1.44 1.42
CA LEU A 48 10.39 -2.41 0.70
C LEU A 48 9.63 -2.87 -0.54
N ASP A 49 10.33 -2.94 -1.65
CA ASP A 49 9.86 -3.57 -2.89
C ASP A 49 10.96 -4.48 -3.41
N SER A 50 10.67 -5.78 -3.49
CA SER A 50 11.61 -6.81 -3.91
C SER A 50 10.87 -7.94 -4.65
N ALA A 51 11.62 -8.79 -5.33
CA ALA A 51 11.03 -9.96 -5.99
C ALA A 51 10.39 -10.97 -5.00
N ALA A 52 10.82 -10.97 -3.74
CA ALA A 52 10.34 -11.92 -2.74
C ALA A 52 9.12 -11.41 -1.96
N CYS A 53 9.02 -10.12 -1.72
CA CYS A 53 7.92 -9.50 -0.98
C CYS A 53 7.86 -8.00 -1.22
N LYS A 54 6.69 -7.42 -0.95
CA LYS A 54 6.50 -5.97 -0.84
C LYS A 54 6.03 -5.62 0.57
N VAL A 55 6.56 -4.54 1.14
CA VAL A 55 6.16 -4.07 2.47
C VAL A 55 5.68 -2.63 2.36
N LYS A 56 4.48 -2.39 2.88
CA LYS A 56 3.87 -1.05 2.93
C LYS A 56 3.59 -0.64 4.38
N ARG A 57 3.64 0.65 4.62
CA ARG A 57 3.02 1.28 5.79
C ARG A 57 1.73 1.95 5.33
N LEU A 58 0.62 1.52 5.88
CA LEU A 58 -0.70 2.11 5.67
C LEU A 58 -1.02 3.02 6.86
N THR A 59 -1.53 4.21 6.59
CA THR A 59 -2.11 5.10 7.60
C THR A 59 -3.54 5.36 7.20
N VAL A 60 -4.50 4.91 8.04
CA VAL A 60 -5.94 5.06 7.79
C VAL A 60 -6.48 6.15 8.69
N ASP A 61 -7.05 7.18 8.06
CA ASP A 61 -7.62 8.31 8.76
C ASP A 61 -8.88 7.92 9.56
N PRO A 62 -9.22 8.65 10.63
CA PRO A 62 -10.44 8.42 11.41
C PRO A 62 -11.70 8.32 10.57
N GLY A 63 -12.50 7.30 10.80
CA GLY A 63 -13.77 7.04 10.10
C GLY A 63 -13.63 6.58 8.65
N HIS A 64 -12.42 6.22 8.20
CA HIS A 64 -12.18 5.81 6.81
C HIS A 64 -11.89 4.30 6.69
N HIS A 65 -12.20 3.76 5.50
CA HIS A 65 -12.04 2.33 5.20
C HIS A 65 -11.45 2.16 3.80
N LEU A 66 -10.62 1.14 3.63
CA LEU A 66 -10.23 0.66 2.32
C LEU A 66 -11.41 -0.08 1.67
N SER A 67 -11.34 -0.27 0.35
CA SER A 67 -12.30 -1.10 -0.38
C SER A 67 -12.32 -2.54 0.17
N LEU A 68 -13.49 -3.21 0.11
CA LEU A 68 -13.55 -4.66 0.19
C LEU A 68 -12.95 -5.21 -1.09
N GLN A 69 -11.87 -5.98 -0.98
CA GLN A 69 -11.05 -6.42 -2.10
C GLN A 69 -10.47 -7.81 -1.89
N TYR A 70 -9.92 -8.39 -2.95
CA TYR A 70 -9.12 -9.62 -2.89
C TYR A 70 -8.03 -9.60 -3.95
N HIS A 71 -7.08 -10.54 -3.86
CA HIS A 71 -5.92 -10.66 -4.76
C HIS A 71 -5.80 -12.07 -5.31
N HIS A 72 -5.37 -12.19 -6.58
CA HIS A 72 -5.16 -13.48 -7.23
C HIS A 72 -3.73 -14.01 -7.07
N LYS A 73 -2.75 -13.14 -6.78
CA LYS A 73 -1.32 -13.48 -6.91
C LYS A 73 -0.52 -13.25 -5.63
N ARG A 74 -1.16 -12.70 -4.57
CA ARG A 74 -0.50 -12.46 -3.29
C ARG A 74 -1.41 -12.73 -2.10
N SER A 75 -0.79 -13.11 -0.99
CA SER A 75 -1.34 -13.07 0.36
C SER A 75 -0.75 -11.87 1.10
N GLU A 76 -1.36 -11.50 2.22
CA GLU A 76 -0.89 -10.37 3.01
C GLU A 76 -0.82 -10.75 4.49
N HIS A 77 0.13 -10.16 5.21
CA HIS A 77 0.21 -10.20 6.67
C HIS A 77 0.19 -8.77 7.20
N TRP A 78 -0.78 -8.45 8.03
CA TRP A 78 -0.96 -7.13 8.59
C TRP A 78 -0.61 -7.10 10.08
N VAL A 79 0.18 -6.11 10.48
CA VAL A 79 0.51 -5.84 11.88
C VAL A 79 0.06 -4.42 12.21
N VAL A 80 -0.85 -4.28 13.18
CA VAL A 80 -1.24 -2.96 13.69
C VAL A 80 -0.13 -2.44 14.59
N VAL A 81 0.44 -1.28 14.26
CA VAL A 81 1.53 -0.67 15.02
C VAL A 81 1.07 0.54 15.84
N ALA A 82 -0.05 1.15 15.47
CA ALA A 82 -0.68 2.23 16.24
C ALA A 82 -2.19 2.28 15.98
N GLY A 83 -2.95 2.72 16.96
CA GLY A 83 -4.42 2.81 16.90
C GLY A 83 -5.12 1.46 17.05
N THR A 84 -6.39 1.42 16.65
CA THR A 84 -7.23 0.23 16.66
C THR A 84 -7.90 0.05 15.30
N ALA A 85 -7.50 -0.97 14.57
CA ALA A 85 -8.01 -1.31 13.26
C ALA A 85 -9.27 -2.17 13.33
N THR A 86 -10.20 -1.93 12.42
CA THR A 86 -11.27 -2.87 12.08
C THR A 86 -10.88 -3.60 10.81
N VAL A 87 -10.87 -4.92 10.85
CA VAL A 87 -10.54 -5.77 9.70
C VAL A 87 -11.73 -6.66 9.37
N GLN A 88 -12.20 -6.58 8.14
CA GLN A 88 -13.11 -7.59 7.59
C GLN A 88 -12.27 -8.65 6.89
N LEU A 89 -12.51 -9.93 7.17
CA LEU A 89 -11.92 -11.08 6.50
C LEU A 89 -13.01 -12.11 6.20
N GLY A 90 -13.39 -12.24 4.94
CA GLY A 90 -14.61 -12.95 4.55
C GLY A 90 -15.83 -12.31 5.17
N ASP A 91 -16.59 -13.11 5.93
CA ASP A 91 -17.78 -12.67 6.67
C ASP A 91 -17.46 -12.23 8.10
N ASP A 92 -16.23 -12.48 8.57
CA ASP A 92 -15.81 -12.17 9.94
C ASP A 92 -15.30 -10.73 10.06
N ARG A 93 -15.56 -10.11 11.21
CA ARG A 93 -15.06 -8.78 11.55
C ARG A 93 -14.20 -8.85 12.82
N HIS A 94 -12.99 -8.33 12.72
CA HIS A 94 -12.00 -8.33 13.78
C HIS A 94 -11.70 -6.89 14.21
N THR A 95 -11.48 -6.69 15.51
CA THR A 95 -10.96 -5.43 16.04
C THR A 95 -9.56 -5.71 16.60
N LEU A 96 -8.55 -5.06 16.03
CA LEU A 96 -7.15 -5.31 16.31
C LEU A 96 -6.47 -4.04 16.83
N GLY A 97 -6.00 -4.09 18.07
CA GLY A 97 -5.18 -3.01 18.65
C GLY A 97 -3.71 -3.15 18.29
N ALA A 98 -2.90 -2.15 18.68
CA ALA A 98 -1.46 -2.16 18.46
C ALA A 98 -0.79 -3.44 19.00
N GLY A 99 0.13 -4.01 18.23
CA GLY A 99 0.82 -5.27 18.51
C GLY A 99 0.08 -6.52 18.05
N HIS A 100 -1.18 -6.42 17.58
CA HIS A 100 -1.90 -7.54 16.99
C HIS A 100 -1.67 -7.64 15.48
N SER A 101 -1.82 -8.84 14.96
CA SER A 101 -1.66 -9.13 13.53
C SER A 101 -2.75 -10.06 13.01
N ILE A 102 -2.91 -10.10 11.69
CA ILE A 102 -3.82 -10.98 10.99
C ILE A 102 -3.22 -11.40 9.65
N ASP A 103 -3.42 -12.66 9.28
CA ASP A 103 -3.08 -13.18 7.96
C ASP A 103 -4.28 -13.06 7.01
N ILE A 104 -4.04 -12.56 5.82
CA ILE A 104 -4.99 -12.47 4.72
C ILE A 104 -4.57 -13.49 3.66
N PRO A 105 -5.25 -14.65 3.58
CA PRO A 105 -4.93 -15.67 2.60
C PRO A 105 -5.13 -15.20 1.16
N LEU A 106 -4.41 -15.83 0.24
CA LEU A 106 -4.62 -15.63 -1.20
C LEU A 106 -6.11 -15.82 -1.57
N GLY A 107 -6.68 -14.85 -2.28
CA GLY A 107 -8.07 -14.87 -2.72
C GLY A 107 -9.11 -14.55 -1.65
N ALA A 108 -8.74 -14.36 -0.39
CA ALA A 108 -9.68 -14.00 0.65
C ALA A 108 -10.18 -12.55 0.48
N HIS A 109 -11.49 -12.36 0.59
CA HIS A 109 -12.09 -11.02 0.61
C HIS A 109 -11.74 -10.34 1.94
N HIS A 110 -11.21 -9.13 1.86
CA HIS A 110 -10.79 -8.38 3.05
C HIS A 110 -10.92 -6.88 2.88
N ALA A 111 -11.04 -6.18 4.00
CA ALA A 111 -11.00 -4.72 4.07
C ALA A 111 -10.36 -4.28 5.38
N LEU A 112 -9.60 -3.18 5.34
CA LEU A 112 -9.05 -2.48 6.50
C LEU A 112 -9.86 -1.22 6.75
N GLY A 113 -10.20 -0.95 7.99
CA GLY A 113 -10.93 0.24 8.39
C GLY A 113 -10.45 0.82 9.71
N ASN A 114 -10.89 2.04 9.95
CA ASN A 114 -10.68 2.78 11.18
C ASN A 114 -12.00 3.39 11.65
N ASP A 115 -12.62 2.77 12.65
CA ASP A 115 -13.87 3.24 13.26
C ASP A 115 -13.62 4.13 14.50
N THR A 116 -12.39 4.60 14.69
CA THR A 116 -11.97 5.40 15.85
C THR A 116 -11.68 6.86 15.47
N ASP A 117 -11.43 7.69 16.47
CA ASP A 117 -11.11 9.11 16.29
C ASP A 117 -9.60 9.37 16.08
N ASP A 118 -8.75 8.34 16.26
CA ASP A 118 -7.30 8.42 16.09
C ASP A 118 -6.86 7.68 14.82
N PRO A 119 -5.80 8.12 14.13
CA PRO A 119 -5.26 7.41 12.98
C PRO A 119 -4.82 5.98 13.31
N VAL A 120 -5.07 5.05 12.40
CA VAL A 120 -4.59 3.66 12.46
C VAL A 120 -3.37 3.49 11.57
N VAL A 121 -2.31 2.88 12.10
CA VAL A 121 -1.11 2.56 11.32
C VAL A 121 -0.90 1.05 11.28
N VAL A 122 -0.78 0.52 10.06
CA VAL A 122 -0.58 -0.91 9.80
C VAL A 122 0.67 -1.10 8.95
N ILE A 123 1.48 -2.09 9.29
CA ILE A 123 2.52 -2.63 8.41
C ILE A 123 1.92 -3.83 7.68
N GLU A 124 1.90 -3.72 6.37
CA GLU A 124 1.43 -4.75 5.44
C GLU A 124 2.62 -5.41 4.78
N VAL A 125 2.73 -6.72 4.91
CA VAL A 125 3.71 -7.56 4.21
C VAL A 125 2.97 -8.37 3.15
N GLN A 126 3.26 -8.12 1.88
CA GLN A 126 2.71 -8.85 0.74
C GLN A 126 3.68 -9.95 0.32
N MET A 127 3.17 -11.18 0.15
CA MET A 127 3.93 -12.37 -0.23
C MET A 127 3.25 -13.06 -1.41
N GLY A 128 4.00 -13.38 -2.46
CA GLY A 128 3.42 -14.00 -3.64
C GLY A 128 4.27 -13.83 -4.90
N SER A 129 3.64 -13.97 -6.04
CA SER A 129 4.32 -13.91 -7.35
C SER A 129 4.23 -12.54 -8.03
N TYR A 130 3.36 -11.64 -7.52
CA TYR A 130 3.14 -10.33 -8.12
C TYR A 130 2.51 -9.35 -7.12
N PHE A 131 2.96 -8.09 -7.11
CA PHE A 131 2.59 -7.07 -6.13
C PHE A 131 2.04 -5.77 -6.76
N GLY A 132 1.66 -5.79 -8.04
CA GLY A 132 1.09 -4.64 -8.73
C GLY A 132 -0.30 -4.26 -8.22
N GLU A 133 -0.66 -2.98 -8.33
CA GLU A 133 -1.98 -2.47 -7.93
C GLU A 133 -3.11 -2.99 -8.84
N ASP A 134 -2.79 -3.46 -10.03
CA ASP A 134 -3.72 -4.10 -10.98
C ASP A 134 -4.17 -5.52 -10.56
N ASP A 135 -3.52 -6.14 -9.54
CA ASP A 135 -3.99 -7.36 -8.90
C ASP A 135 -5.06 -7.11 -7.81
N ILE A 136 -5.45 -5.84 -7.58
CA ILE A 136 -6.51 -5.51 -6.65
C ILE A 136 -7.87 -5.64 -7.35
N VAL A 137 -8.64 -6.65 -6.97
CA VAL A 137 -10.05 -6.76 -7.39
C VAL A 137 -10.95 -6.18 -6.32
N ARG A 138 -11.57 -5.03 -6.60
CA ARG A 138 -12.49 -4.34 -5.68
C ARG A 138 -13.88 -4.92 -5.82
N VAL A 139 -14.42 -5.44 -4.72
CA VAL A 139 -15.80 -5.98 -4.64
C VAL A 139 -16.77 -4.85 -4.30
N SER A 140 -16.36 -3.98 -3.37
CA SER A 140 -17.09 -2.78 -2.96
C SER A 140 -16.08 -1.70 -2.60
N ASP A 141 -16.27 -0.50 -3.15
CA ASP A 141 -15.40 0.65 -2.89
C ASP A 141 -16.24 1.85 -2.44
N PRO A 142 -16.10 2.30 -1.18
CA PRO A 142 -16.84 3.47 -0.69
C PRO A 142 -16.48 4.78 -1.40
N TYR A 143 -15.43 4.78 -2.24
CA TYR A 143 -14.96 5.96 -2.98
C TYR A 143 -15.21 5.88 -4.50
N GLU A 144 -15.89 4.82 -4.98
CA GLU A 144 -16.28 4.64 -6.39
C GLU A 144 -15.09 4.74 -7.38
N ARG A 145 -13.93 4.14 -7.05
CA ARG A 145 -12.70 4.16 -7.87
C ARG A 145 -12.63 3.00 -8.85
#